data_9045535a7a18ecedc22cf5aa66664d17
#
_entry.id   9045535a7a18ecedc22cf5aa66664d17
#
_cell.length_a   1.000
_cell.length_b   1.000
_cell.length_c   1.000
_cell.angle_alpha   90.00
_cell.angle_beta   90.00
_cell.angle_gamma   90.00
#
_symmetry.space_group_name_H-M   'P 1'
#
loop_
_entity.id
_entity.type
_entity.pdbx_description
1 polymer ?
#
loop_
_entity_poly.entity_id
_entity_poly.type
_entity_poly.pdbx_seq_one_letter_code
_entity_poly.pdbx_strand_id
1 'polypeptide(L)'
;MKDPSVVIIGSGPGGFYAAESISKKLNSDIDIIDRLPTPFGLIRGGVAPDHQTTKKISLVYTKTAKKDQIRFFGNIEIGKDILLDELRKIYDVVILATGSELDNKLEIDGEELKGVYGSAEFVGWYNGHPDYVNLEPDLNTE
;
A
#
# COMPACT_ATOMS: atom_id res chain seq x y z
N MET A 1 29.13 -15.38 -1.51
CA MET A 1 28.55 -14.25 -2.27
C MET A 1 27.71 -13.45 -1.26
N LYS A 2 27.72 -12.13 -1.36
CA LYS A 2 26.83 -11.27 -0.56
C LYS A 2 25.41 -11.44 -1.12
N ASP A 3 24.41 -11.58 -0.24
CA ASP A 3 23.02 -11.58 -0.67
C ASP A 3 22.64 -10.21 -1.26
N PRO A 4 21.73 -10.17 -2.26
CA PRO A 4 21.38 -8.92 -2.94
C PRO A 4 20.63 -7.96 -2.00
N SER A 5 20.88 -6.66 -2.15
CA SER A 5 20.07 -5.61 -1.56
C SER A 5 18.76 -5.46 -2.35
N VAL A 6 17.63 -5.37 -1.64
CA VAL A 6 16.30 -5.35 -2.25
C VAL A 6 15.53 -4.13 -1.84
N VAL A 7 14.90 -3.43 -2.79
CA VAL A 7 13.87 -2.44 -2.49
C VAL A 7 12.53 -2.89 -3.05
N ILE A 8 11.47 -2.71 -2.25
CA ILE A 8 10.09 -3.02 -2.61
C ILE A 8 9.30 -1.71 -2.57
N ILE A 9 8.70 -1.33 -3.69
CA ILE A 9 7.89 -0.13 -3.82
C ILE A 9 6.43 -0.53 -3.63
N GLY A 10 5.83 -0.08 -2.54
CA GLY A 10 4.50 -0.42 -2.08
C GLY A 10 4.50 -1.36 -0.88
N SER A 11 3.90 -0.91 0.22
CA SER A 11 3.79 -1.61 1.50
C SER A 11 2.46 -2.34 1.70
N GLY A 12 1.75 -2.62 0.61
CA GLY A 12 0.53 -3.41 0.62
C GLY A 12 0.81 -4.92 0.74
N PRO A 13 -0.24 -5.77 0.56
CA PRO A 13 -0.11 -7.23 0.61
C PRO A 13 1.01 -7.78 -0.27
N GLY A 14 1.08 -7.33 -1.53
CA GLY A 14 2.12 -7.78 -2.47
C GLY A 14 3.54 -7.52 -1.94
N GLY A 15 3.79 -6.31 -1.42
CA GLY A 15 5.07 -5.93 -0.86
C GLY A 15 5.46 -6.77 0.35
N PHE A 16 4.55 -6.94 1.32
CA PHE A 16 4.83 -7.74 2.51
C PHE A 16 5.01 -9.23 2.24
N TYR A 17 4.24 -9.82 1.31
CA TYR A 17 4.46 -11.21 0.90
C TYR A 17 5.79 -11.40 0.17
N ALA A 18 6.19 -10.45 -0.68
CA ALA A 18 7.50 -10.46 -1.32
C ALA A 18 8.62 -10.38 -0.28
N ALA A 19 8.55 -9.40 0.64
CA ALA A 19 9.52 -9.23 1.72
C ALA A 19 9.64 -10.50 2.59
N GLU A 20 8.51 -11.09 2.99
CA GLU A 20 8.51 -12.33 3.77
C GLU A 20 9.13 -13.50 3.02
N SER A 21 8.80 -13.65 1.73
CA SER A 21 9.30 -14.74 0.90
C SER A 21 10.82 -14.65 0.69
N ILE A 22 11.34 -13.45 0.45
CA ILE A 22 12.78 -13.19 0.30
C ILE A 22 13.49 -13.43 1.63
N SER A 23 12.99 -12.85 2.73
CA SER A 23 13.61 -12.96 4.06
C SER A 23 13.67 -14.37 4.63
N LYS A 24 12.88 -15.31 4.10
CA LYS A 24 12.95 -16.74 4.46
C LYS A 24 14.04 -17.49 3.72
N LYS A 25 14.49 -16.96 2.58
CA LYS A 25 15.41 -17.68 1.67
C LYS A 25 16.79 -17.04 1.60
N LEU A 26 16.86 -15.73 1.82
CA LEU A 26 18.06 -14.93 1.68
C LEU A 26 18.24 -14.06 2.93
N ASN A 27 19.49 -13.76 3.26
CA ASN A 27 19.82 -12.80 4.32
C ASN A 27 20.01 -11.39 3.73
N SER A 28 19.12 -11.00 2.82
CA SER A 28 19.12 -9.71 2.13
C SER A 28 18.62 -8.59 3.03
N ASP A 29 19.24 -7.41 2.91
CA ASP A 29 18.66 -6.18 3.40
C ASP A 29 17.47 -5.80 2.49
N ILE A 30 16.29 -5.61 3.07
CA ILE A 30 15.05 -5.35 2.36
C ILE A 30 14.46 -4.02 2.84
N ASP A 31 14.37 -3.06 1.94
CA ASP A 31 13.72 -1.78 2.16
C ASP A 31 12.34 -1.77 1.51
N ILE A 32 11.31 -1.41 2.27
CA ILE A 32 9.95 -1.22 1.77
C ILE A 32 9.68 0.28 1.77
N ILE A 33 9.38 0.84 0.60
CA ILE A 33 9.10 2.26 0.40
C ILE A 33 7.62 2.43 0.07
N ASP A 34 6.97 3.41 0.69
CA ASP A 34 5.58 3.75 0.40
C ASP A 34 5.35 5.26 0.45
N ARG A 35 4.46 5.79 -0.39
CA ARG A 35 4.06 7.20 -0.36
C ARG A 35 3.24 7.54 0.88
N LEU A 36 2.53 6.55 1.45
CA LEU A 36 1.76 6.74 2.67
C LEU A 36 2.66 6.69 3.92
N PRO A 37 2.30 7.42 4.98
CA PRO A 37 3.07 7.45 6.21
C PRO A 37 3.04 6.12 6.98
N THR A 38 2.06 5.27 6.70
CA THR A 38 1.83 4.02 7.42
C THR A 38 1.72 2.83 6.47
N PRO A 39 2.29 1.67 6.83
CA PRO A 39 2.27 0.48 5.99
C PRO A 39 0.92 -0.22 5.99
N PHE A 40 0.84 -1.27 5.16
CA PHE A 40 -0.21 -2.28 5.00
C PHE A 40 -1.26 -1.98 3.93
N GLY A 41 -1.14 -0.86 3.19
CA GLY A 41 -1.94 -0.55 2.01
C GLY A 41 -3.44 -0.78 2.24
N LEU A 42 -4.08 -1.54 1.35
CA LEU A 42 -5.53 -1.81 1.41
C LEU A 42 -5.99 -2.53 2.69
N ILE A 43 -5.13 -3.27 3.38
CA ILE A 43 -5.52 -3.88 4.67
C ILE A 43 -5.80 -2.81 5.71
N ARG A 44 -5.10 -1.69 5.66
CA ARG A 44 -5.36 -0.53 6.50
C ARG A 44 -6.48 0.35 5.94
N GLY A 45 -6.32 0.81 4.69
CA GLY A 45 -7.13 1.86 4.08
C GLY A 45 -8.33 1.37 3.27
N GLY A 46 -8.33 0.11 2.81
CA GLY A 46 -9.35 -0.40 1.89
C GLY A 46 -10.24 -1.52 2.44
N VAL A 47 -9.87 -2.14 3.56
CA VAL A 47 -10.73 -3.15 4.21
C VAL A 47 -11.64 -2.46 5.23
N ALA A 48 -12.94 -2.73 5.16
CA ALA A 48 -13.94 -2.16 6.06
C ALA A 48 -13.64 -2.47 7.54
N PRO A 49 -13.92 -1.55 8.49
CA PRO A 49 -13.63 -1.72 9.91
C PRO A 49 -14.32 -2.93 10.55
N ASP A 50 -15.45 -3.37 10.04
CA ASP A 50 -16.19 -4.54 10.50
C ASP A 50 -15.63 -5.86 9.98
N HIS A 51 -14.79 -5.86 8.96
CA HIS A 51 -14.11 -7.05 8.43
C HIS A 51 -12.86 -7.42 9.24
N GLN A 52 -13.03 -7.63 10.54
CA GLN A 52 -11.93 -7.88 11.48
C GLN A 52 -11.07 -9.10 11.13
N THR A 53 -11.67 -10.15 10.56
CA THR A 53 -10.92 -11.35 10.16
C THR A 53 -9.88 -11.02 9.07
N THR A 54 -10.27 -10.23 8.07
CA THR A 54 -9.36 -9.79 7.01
C THR A 54 -8.30 -8.82 7.55
N LYS A 55 -8.69 -7.89 8.44
CA LYS A 55 -7.75 -6.96 9.06
C LYS A 55 -6.68 -7.65 9.92
N LYS A 56 -6.96 -8.83 10.50
CA LYS A 56 -5.98 -9.60 11.30
C LYS A 56 -4.73 -10.02 10.51
N ILE A 57 -4.76 -10.01 9.18
CA ILE A 57 -3.55 -10.29 8.38
C ILE A 57 -2.44 -9.25 8.65
N SER A 58 -2.80 -8.06 9.13
CA SER A 58 -1.84 -7.04 9.57
C SER A 58 -0.89 -7.56 10.66
N LEU A 59 -1.31 -8.55 11.46
CA LEU A 59 -0.46 -9.19 12.47
C LEU A 59 0.68 -9.99 11.82
N VAL A 60 0.41 -10.62 10.68
CA VAL A 60 1.43 -11.34 9.89
C VAL A 60 2.43 -10.33 9.33
N TYR A 61 1.93 -9.23 8.73
CA TYR A 61 2.81 -8.19 8.21
C TYR A 61 3.62 -7.51 9.29
N THR A 62 3.04 -7.30 10.48
CA THR A 62 3.77 -6.77 11.64
C THR A 62 4.92 -7.68 12.05
N LYS A 63 4.74 -9.02 12.01
CA LYS A 63 5.84 -9.96 12.28
C LYS A 63 6.94 -9.85 11.23
N THR A 64 6.56 -9.73 9.97
CA THR A 64 7.50 -9.55 8.86
C THR A 64 8.28 -8.24 9.01
N ALA A 65 7.58 -7.13 9.27
CA ALA A 65 8.18 -5.80 9.45
C ALA A 65 9.15 -5.70 10.66
N LYS A 66 9.03 -6.60 11.64
CA LYS A 66 9.90 -6.62 12.83
C LYS A 66 11.19 -7.43 12.64
N LYS A 67 11.44 -8.01 11.47
CA LYS A 67 12.69 -8.70 11.18
C LYS A 67 13.80 -7.68 11.00
N ASP A 68 14.98 -7.92 11.58
CA ASP A 68 16.12 -6.99 11.58
C ASP A 68 16.56 -6.58 10.15
N GLN A 69 16.37 -7.47 9.17
CA GLN A 69 16.72 -7.25 7.78
C GLN A 69 15.67 -6.45 6.97
N ILE A 70 14.52 -6.06 7.58
CA ILE A 70 13.43 -5.34 6.90
C ILE A 70 13.28 -3.96 7.51
N ARG A 71 13.32 -2.93 6.65
CA ARG A 71 13.09 -1.53 7.04
C ARG A 71 11.93 -0.96 6.23
N PHE A 72 11.13 -0.10 6.87
CA PHE A 72 10.03 0.61 6.23
C PHE A 72 10.32 2.11 6.16
N PHE A 73 10.10 2.69 4.99
CA PHE A 73 10.22 4.12 4.71
C PHE A 73 8.90 4.64 4.15
N GLY A 74 8.13 5.33 4.95
CA GLY A 74 6.90 6.00 4.57
C GLY A 74 7.13 7.45 4.12
N ASN A 75 6.10 8.07 3.54
CA ASN A 75 6.14 9.42 2.98
C ASN A 75 7.21 9.60 1.88
N ILE A 76 7.45 8.59 1.07
CA ILE A 76 8.37 8.66 -0.07
C ILE A 76 7.61 8.28 -1.34
N GLU A 77 7.40 9.25 -2.20
CA GLU A 77 6.72 9.09 -3.48
C GLU A 77 7.72 8.90 -4.61
N ILE A 78 7.66 7.74 -5.26
CA ILE A 78 8.54 7.44 -6.39
C ILE A 78 8.14 8.30 -7.59
N GLY A 79 9.12 8.94 -8.20
CA GLY A 79 8.93 9.90 -9.30
C GLY A 79 8.86 11.35 -8.84
N LYS A 80 8.74 11.60 -7.53
CA LYS A 80 8.73 12.93 -6.93
C LYS A 80 9.89 13.13 -5.95
N ASP A 81 9.98 12.29 -4.91
CA ASP A 81 11.03 12.39 -3.89
C ASP A 81 12.29 11.64 -4.29
N ILE A 82 12.15 10.53 -5.00
CA ILE A 82 13.24 9.74 -5.58
C ILE A 82 12.80 9.13 -6.91
N LEU A 83 13.69 9.07 -7.89
CA LEU A 83 13.39 8.47 -9.18
C LEU A 83 13.62 6.95 -9.15
N LEU A 84 12.86 6.21 -9.95
CA LEU A 84 13.05 4.76 -10.11
C LEU A 84 14.47 4.40 -10.57
N ASP A 85 15.03 5.19 -11.48
CA ASP A 85 16.40 4.96 -11.99
C ASP A 85 17.48 5.23 -10.93
N GLU A 86 17.20 6.04 -9.92
CA GLU A 86 18.10 6.22 -8.77
C GLU A 86 18.08 4.98 -7.89
N LEU A 87 16.89 4.43 -7.59
CA LEU A 87 16.77 3.18 -6.84
C LEU A 87 17.47 2.02 -7.55
N ARG A 88 17.37 1.92 -8.88
CA ARG A 88 18.07 0.90 -9.68
C ARG A 88 19.61 1.01 -9.66
N LYS A 89 20.14 2.14 -9.24
CA LYS A 89 21.59 2.32 -9.03
C LYS A 89 22.04 1.96 -7.62
N ILE A 90 21.11 2.00 -6.65
CA ILE A 90 21.38 1.78 -5.22
C ILE A 90 21.16 0.32 -4.84
N TYR A 91 20.13 -0.32 -5.40
CA TYR A 91 19.70 -1.68 -5.05
C TYR A 91 19.99 -2.67 -6.19
N ASP A 92 20.33 -3.89 -5.79
CA ASP A 92 20.53 -4.99 -6.75
C ASP A 92 19.19 -5.47 -7.33
N VAL A 93 18.09 -5.34 -6.57
CA VAL A 93 16.74 -5.75 -6.99
C VAL A 93 15.72 -4.67 -6.62
N VAL A 94 14.87 -4.30 -7.58
CA VAL A 94 13.73 -3.40 -7.38
C VAL A 94 12.45 -4.15 -7.71
N ILE A 95 11.53 -4.21 -6.74
CA ILE A 95 10.21 -4.87 -6.89
C ILE A 95 9.12 -3.81 -6.84
N LEU A 96 8.25 -3.80 -7.86
CA LEU A 96 7.06 -2.94 -7.90
C LEU A 96 5.87 -3.71 -7.36
N ALA A 97 5.29 -3.22 -6.26
CA ALA A 97 4.12 -3.80 -5.58
C ALA A 97 3.11 -2.70 -5.18
N THR A 98 2.96 -1.70 -6.05
CA THR A 98 2.18 -0.47 -5.80
C THR A 98 0.67 -0.71 -5.67
N GLY A 99 0.17 -1.81 -6.21
CA GLY A 99 -1.26 -2.10 -6.23
C GLY A 99 -2.03 -1.27 -7.25
N SER A 100 -3.35 -1.21 -7.08
CA SER A 100 -4.26 -0.33 -7.83
C SER A 100 -4.93 0.61 -6.84
N GLU A 101 -4.81 1.91 -7.06
CA GLU A 101 -5.30 2.94 -6.14
C GLU A 101 -6.68 3.49 -6.54
N LEU A 102 -7.02 3.35 -7.81
CA LEU A 102 -8.24 3.94 -8.37
C LEU A 102 -9.27 2.86 -8.70
N ASP A 103 -10.53 3.24 -8.55
CA ASP A 103 -11.66 2.46 -9.06
C ASP A 103 -11.65 2.44 -10.59
N ASN A 104 -12.04 1.30 -11.16
CA ASN A 104 -12.32 1.24 -12.58
C ASN A 104 -13.66 1.92 -12.88
N LYS A 105 -13.68 2.81 -13.87
CA LYS A 105 -14.92 3.41 -14.34
C LYS A 105 -15.76 2.37 -15.08
N LEU A 106 -17.07 2.44 -14.87
CA LEU A 106 -18.04 1.57 -15.52
C LEU A 106 -18.44 2.10 -16.90
N GLU A 107 -18.18 3.39 -17.17
CA GLU A 107 -18.54 4.11 -18.39
C GLU A 107 -20.06 4.04 -18.72
N ILE A 108 -20.87 4.21 -17.67
CA ILE A 108 -22.33 4.26 -17.77
C ILE A 108 -22.87 5.67 -17.48
N ASP A 109 -24.03 6.00 -18.04
CA ASP A 109 -24.67 7.28 -17.80
C ASP A 109 -24.95 7.50 -16.31
N GLY A 110 -24.53 8.65 -15.79
CA GLY A 110 -24.75 9.05 -14.41
C GLY A 110 -23.64 8.65 -13.44
N GLU A 111 -22.59 7.98 -13.89
CA GLU A 111 -21.43 7.62 -13.03
C GLU A 111 -20.74 8.86 -12.43
N GLU A 112 -20.79 9.99 -13.15
CA GLU A 112 -20.18 11.27 -12.76
C GLU A 112 -21.10 12.16 -11.90
N LEU A 113 -22.31 11.71 -11.58
CA LEU A 113 -23.26 12.51 -10.79
C LEU A 113 -22.82 12.65 -9.34
N LYS A 114 -23.18 13.78 -8.73
CA LYS A 114 -22.96 14.02 -7.30
C LYS A 114 -23.65 12.94 -6.46
N GLY A 115 -22.91 12.35 -5.54
CA GLY A 115 -23.42 11.27 -4.68
C GLY A 115 -23.13 9.86 -5.21
N VAL A 116 -22.52 9.74 -6.39
CA VAL A 116 -21.99 8.48 -6.92
C VAL A 116 -20.51 8.42 -6.57
N TYR A 117 -20.12 7.38 -5.88
CA TYR A 117 -18.75 7.19 -5.40
C TYR A 117 -18.22 5.82 -5.83
N GLY A 118 -16.94 5.77 -6.15
CA GLY A 118 -16.23 4.51 -6.30
C GLY A 118 -16.05 3.82 -4.94
N SER A 119 -15.95 2.50 -4.96
CA SER A 119 -15.79 1.73 -3.72
C SER A 119 -14.48 2.02 -3.00
N ALA A 120 -13.38 2.24 -3.74
CA ALA A 120 -12.08 2.53 -3.15
C ALA A 120 -12.07 3.88 -2.45
N GLU A 121 -12.63 4.93 -3.09
CA GLU A 121 -12.68 6.26 -2.49
C GLU A 121 -13.62 6.31 -1.26
N PHE A 122 -14.83 5.70 -1.35
CA PHE A 122 -15.77 5.68 -0.24
C PHE A 122 -15.24 4.89 0.96
N VAL A 123 -14.69 3.68 0.72
CA VAL A 123 -14.07 2.87 1.77
C VAL A 123 -12.82 3.54 2.32
N GLY A 124 -12.03 4.16 1.47
CA GLY A 124 -10.87 4.95 1.88
C GLY A 124 -11.27 6.09 2.82
N TRP A 125 -12.33 6.83 2.46
CA TRP A 125 -12.84 7.93 3.27
C TRP A 125 -13.19 7.51 4.71
N TYR A 126 -14.04 6.49 4.89
CA TYR A 126 -14.41 6.11 6.26
C TYR A 126 -13.32 5.31 7.02
N ASN A 127 -12.28 4.84 6.34
CA ASN A 127 -11.06 4.33 6.97
C ASN A 127 -10.05 5.44 7.33
N GLY A 128 -10.31 6.69 6.95
CA GLY A 128 -9.41 7.82 7.19
C GLY A 128 -8.16 7.82 6.31
N HIS A 129 -8.30 7.33 5.05
CA HIS A 129 -7.21 7.35 4.09
C HIS A 129 -6.88 8.79 3.69
N PRO A 130 -5.59 9.22 3.69
CA PRO A 130 -5.21 10.61 3.45
C PRO A 130 -5.74 11.20 2.14
N ASP A 131 -5.83 10.40 1.08
CA ASP A 131 -6.25 10.89 -0.24
C ASP A 131 -7.76 11.19 -0.30
N TYR A 132 -8.55 10.66 0.63
CA TYR A 132 -10.02 10.75 0.61
C TYR A 132 -10.63 11.52 1.78
N VAL A 133 -9.80 12.21 2.59
CA VAL A 133 -10.27 12.96 3.78
C VAL A 133 -11.25 14.08 3.43
N ASN A 134 -11.21 14.60 2.20
CA ASN A 134 -12.07 15.68 1.72
C ASN A 134 -13.36 15.18 1.03
N LEU A 135 -13.59 13.87 0.99
CA LEU A 135 -14.84 13.33 0.48
C LEU A 135 -15.96 13.67 1.48
N GLU A 136 -17.05 14.23 1.00
CA GLU A 136 -18.21 14.65 1.79
C GLU A 136 -19.46 13.88 1.36
N PRO A 137 -19.57 12.58 1.66
CA PRO A 137 -20.75 11.82 1.31
C PRO A 137 -21.93 12.26 2.16
N ASP A 138 -23.07 12.49 1.50
CA ASP A 138 -24.32 12.72 2.21
C ASP A 138 -24.85 11.39 2.75
N LEU A 139 -24.82 11.24 4.07
CA LEU A 139 -25.30 10.04 4.76
C LEU A 139 -26.71 10.23 5.35
N ASN A 140 -27.34 11.37 5.11
CA ASN A 140 -28.71 11.61 5.56
C ASN A 140 -29.68 10.91 4.60
N THR A 141 -30.16 9.77 5.02
CA THR A 141 -31.28 9.08 4.37
C THR A 141 -32.56 9.45 5.09
N GLU A 142 -33.49 10.16 4.41
CA GLU A 142 -34.88 10.25 4.85
C GLU A 142 -35.64 8.96 4.50
#